data_5c4fda86204cc36429ad51a121371a23
#
_entry.id   5c4fda86204cc36429ad51a121371a23
#
_cell.length_a   1.000
_cell.length_b   1.000
_cell.length_c   1.000
_cell.angle_alpha   90.00
_cell.angle_beta   90.00
_cell.angle_gamma   90.00
#
_symmetry.space_group_name_H-M   'P 1'
#
loop_
_entity.id
_entity.type
_entity.pdbx_description
1 polymer ?
#
loop_
_entity_poly.entity_id
_entity_poly.type
_entity_poly.pdbx_seq_one_letter_code
_entity_poly.pdbx_strand_id
1 'polypeptide(L)'
;IDEGLVGSEMCIRDREKSVTIQTAFSTTRADVSPVIDLQRTGMITISNRIDNQVASGATAGTSNTPITYVGEDSDGSSLSKHITKVVNLIEPALGLSVIVNARKPSSADFQVWTRVADGNENIFEKPWKLGTQINTVSSNELTFQDYEFVREFVAGGNAFSFVSYQVKIVMTSTNSSTPPLFRDLRVIATA
;
A
#
# COMPACT_ATOMS: atom_id res chain seq x y z
N ILE A 1 -10.55 31.95 -25.19
CA ILE A 1 -11.23 31.65 -23.91
C ILE A 1 -10.68 30.31 -23.45
N ASP A 2 -9.66 30.42 -22.61
CA ASP A 2 -9.15 29.30 -21.84
C ASP A 2 -9.95 29.16 -20.55
N GLU A 3 -11.09 28.53 -20.59
CA GLU A 3 -11.61 27.90 -19.39
C GLU A 3 -11.12 26.47 -19.39
N GLY A 4 -9.84 26.36 -18.98
CA GLY A 4 -9.18 25.12 -18.75
C GLY A 4 -9.93 24.30 -17.73
N LEU A 5 -10.08 23.02 -18.03
CA LEU A 5 -10.41 22.00 -17.03
C LEU A 5 -9.57 22.27 -15.79
N VAL A 6 -10.22 22.72 -14.72
CA VAL A 6 -9.61 22.78 -13.39
C VAL A 6 -9.50 21.33 -12.92
N GLY A 7 -8.45 20.65 -13.37
CA GLY A 7 -7.99 19.43 -12.74
C GLY A 7 -7.50 19.81 -11.33
N SER A 8 -7.92 19.06 -10.32
CA SER A 8 -7.41 19.25 -8.96
C SER A 8 -5.89 19.32 -8.97
N GLU A 9 -5.28 20.14 -8.10
CA GLU A 9 -3.81 20.29 -7.99
C GLU A 9 -3.04 18.97 -7.86
N MET A 10 -3.71 17.88 -7.57
CA MET A 10 -3.14 16.53 -7.54
C MET A 10 -2.68 16.01 -8.91
N CYS A 11 -3.27 16.48 -10.00
CA CYS A 11 -2.88 16.06 -11.37
C CYS A 11 -1.66 16.81 -11.92
N ILE A 12 -1.25 17.92 -11.30
CA ILE A 12 -0.17 18.79 -11.79
C ILE A 12 1.21 18.36 -11.27
N ARG A 13 1.29 17.45 -10.31
CA ARG A 13 2.56 16.99 -9.71
C ARG A 13 3.20 15.78 -10.38
N ASP A 14 2.53 15.14 -11.33
CA ASP A 14 3.14 14.04 -12.09
C ASP A 14 4.16 14.59 -13.08
N ARG A 15 5.36 14.02 -13.05
CA ARG A 15 6.51 14.45 -13.85
C ARG A 15 6.30 14.26 -15.36
N GLU A 16 5.36 13.44 -15.76
CA GLU A 16 4.98 13.21 -17.15
C GLU A 16 3.83 14.13 -17.53
N LYS A 17 4.16 15.20 -18.25
CA LYS A 17 3.22 16.24 -18.67
C LYS A 17 2.51 15.94 -19.99
N SER A 18 2.87 14.87 -20.68
CA SER A 18 2.26 14.50 -21.97
C SER A 18 2.31 12.98 -22.18
N VAL A 19 1.28 12.47 -22.83
CA VAL A 19 1.19 11.08 -23.27
C VAL A 19 1.00 11.04 -24.77
N THR A 20 1.79 10.23 -25.46
CA THR A 20 1.64 10.01 -26.89
C THR A 20 0.98 8.65 -27.11
N ILE A 21 -0.14 8.64 -27.85
CA ILE A 21 -0.79 7.40 -28.26
C ILE A 21 -0.39 7.13 -29.70
N GLN A 22 0.21 5.98 -29.96
CA GLN A 22 0.49 5.50 -31.29
C GLN A 22 -0.53 4.43 -31.66
N THR A 23 -1.24 4.65 -32.77
CA THR A 23 -2.18 3.67 -33.30
C THR A 23 -1.66 3.14 -34.63
N ALA A 24 -1.50 1.82 -34.70
CA ALA A 24 -1.13 1.14 -35.95
C ALA A 24 -2.39 0.53 -36.60
N PHE A 25 -2.56 0.79 -37.89
CA PHE A 25 -3.66 0.25 -38.65
C PHE A 25 -3.15 -0.86 -39.59
N SER A 26 -3.91 -1.93 -39.70
CA SER A 26 -3.66 -2.98 -40.69
C SER A 26 -4.98 -3.47 -41.28
N THR A 27 -4.95 -3.85 -42.54
CA THR A 27 -6.08 -4.46 -43.21
C THR A 27 -5.57 -5.57 -44.15
N THR A 28 -6.34 -6.61 -44.27
CA THR A 28 -6.11 -7.69 -45.25
C THR A 28 -6.84 -7.42 -46.60
N ARG A 29 -7.62 -6.35 -46.64
CA ARG A 29 -8.41 -5.96 -47.81
C ARG A 29 -7.93 -4.63 -48.35
N ALA A 30 -7.60 -4.60 -49.65
CA ALA A 30 -7.10 -3.37 -50.29
C ALA A 30 -8.20 -2.29 -50.50
N ASP A 31 -9.47 -2.67 -50.43
CA ASP A 31 -10.62 -1.80 -50.63
C ASP A 31 -11.22 -1.26 -49.35
N VAL A 32 -10.67 -1.63 -48.17
CA VAL A 32 -11.17 -1.22 -46.87
C VAL A 32 -10.04 -0.64 -46.02
N SER A 33 -10.20 0.59 -45.56
CA SER A 33 -9.30 1.24 -44.60
C SER A 33 -9.95 1.33 -43.25
N PRO A 34 -9.23 1.03 -42.16
CA PRO A 34 -9.71 1.33 -40.80
C PRO A 34 -9.89 2.83 -40.60
N VAL A 35 -10.92 3.21 -39.82
CA VAL A 35 -11.23 4.60 -39.52
C VAL A 35 -11.30 4.76 -38.00
N ILE A 36 -10.67 5.83 -37.46
CA ILE A 36 -10.84 6.25 -36.06
C ILE A 36 -11.65 7.53 -36.01
N ASP A 37 -12.66 7.53 -35.16
CA ASP A 37 -13.40 8.75 -34.81
C ASP A 37 -12.66 9.46 -33.67
N LEU A 38 -11.90 10.48 -33.98
CA LEU A 38 -11.13 11.24 -33.00
C LEU A 38 -12.01 12.05 -32.05
N GLN A 39 -13.27 12.34 -32.42
CA GLN A 39 -14.19 13.06 -31.53
C GLN A 39 -14.70 12.19 -30.37
N ARG A 40 -14.63 10.87 -30.53
CA ARG A 40 -15.04 9.89 -29.50
C ARG A 40 -13.85 9.18 -28.85
N THR A 41 -12.65 9.57 -29.23
CA THR A 41 -11.44 9.00 -28.63
C THR A 41 -11.14 9.73 -27.33
N GLY A 42 -11.05 9.00 -26.24
CA GLY A 42 -10.67 9.51 -24.93
C GLY A 42 -9.62 8.62 -24.27
N MET A 43 -8.85 9.21 -23.40
CA MET A 43 -7.87 8.49 -22.57
C MET A 43 -8.00 8.93 -21.14
N ILE A 44 -7.97 7.95 -20.24
CA ILE A 44 -7.88 8.18 -18.80
C ILE A 44 -6.59 7.50 -18.34
N THR A 45 -5.68 8.28 -17.74
CA THR A 45 -4.47 7.74 -17.12
C THR A 45 -4.65 7.67 -15.61
N ILE A 46 -4.29 6.55 -15.01
CA ILE A 46 -4.31 6.33 -13.57
C ILE A 46 -2.91 5.89 -13.16
N SER A 47 -2.32 6.61 -12.21
CA SER A 47 -1.04 6.25 -11.61
C SER A 47 -1.07 6.57 -10.12
N ASN A 48 -0.63 5.63 -9.30
CA ASN A 48 -0.49 5.80 -7.86
C ASN A 48 0.99 5.90 -7.49
N ARG A 49 1.31 6.71 -6.48
CA ARG A 49 2.66 6.75 -5.90
C ARG A 49 2.80 5.55 -4.97
N ILE A 50 3.33 4.47 -5.50
CA ILE A 50 3.48 3.20 -4.79
C ILE A 50 4.82 2.57 -5.20
N ASP A 51 5.52 1.99 -4.25
CA ASP A 51 6.75 1.26 -4.51
C ASP A 51 6.44 -0.08 -5.19
N ASN A 52 7.37 -0.50 -6.06
CA ASN A 52 7.28 -1.82 -6.64
C ASN A 52 7.51 -2.90 -5.58
N GLN A 53 6.78 -4.00 -5.72
CA GLN A 53 7.05 -5.21 -4.96
C GLN A 53 8.39 -5.81 -5.41
N VAL A 54 9.28 -6.06 -4.47
CA VAL A 54 10.56 -6.71 -4.78
C VAL A 54 10.32 -8.20 -4.94
N ALA A 55 10.75 -8.75 -6.07
CA ALA A 55 10.78 -10.19 -6.25
C ALA A 55 11.74 -10.82 -5.23
N SER A 56 11.38 -11.99 -4.68
CA SER A 56 12.22 -12.71 -3.73
C SER A 56 13.62 -12.94 -4.33
N GLY A 57 14.67 -12.49 -3.63
CA GLY A 57 16.06 -12.59 -4.07
C GLY A 57 16.58 -11.41 -4.91
N ALA A 58 15.77 -10.40 -5.21
CA ALA A 58 16.23 -9.21 -5.90
C ALA A 58 16.94 -8.25 -4.92
N THR A 59 18.05 -7.67 -5.36
CA THR A 59 18.77 -6.64 -4.60
C THR A 59 18.18 -5.27 -4.93
N ALA A 60 17.83 -4.51 -3.91
CA ALA A 60 17.34 -3.14 -4.07
C ALA A 60 18.38 -2.25 -4.77
N GLY A 61 17.91 -1.40 -5.69
CA GLY A 61 18.74 -0.32 -6.26
C GLY A 61 19.50 -0.66 -7.53
N THR A 62 19.33 -1.83 -8.13
CA THR A 62 19.81 -2.08 -9.50
C THR A 62 18.79 -1.58 -10.54
N SER A 63 19.27 -1.12 -11.69
CA SER A 63 18.42 -0.62 -12.80
C SER A 63 17.27 -1.58 -13.09
N ASN A 64 16.04 -1.10 -13.03
CA ASN A 64 14.78 -1.86 -13.09
C ASN A 64 14.46 -2.76 -11.88
N THR A 65 15.25 -2.71 -10.81
CA THR A 65 14.86 -3.38 -9.58
C THR A 65 14.00 -2.43 -8.76
N PRO A 66 12.85 -2.89 -8.27
CA PRO A 66 11.99 -2.07 -7.44
C PRO A 66 12.75 -1.58 -6.21
N ILE A 67 12.58 -0.32 -5.87
CA ILE A 67 13.13 0.22 -4.62
C ILE A 67 12.44 -0.50 -3.48
N THR A 68 13.18 -1.30 -2.75
CA THR A 68 12.72 -1.86 -1.48
C THR A 68 12.61 -0.69 -0.52
N TYR A 69 11.46 -0.54 0.12
CA TYR A 69 11.39 0.33 1.27
C TYR A 69 12.31 -0.21 2.36
N VAL A 70 13.28 0.60 2.73
CA VAL A 70 14.28 0.27 3.74
C VAL A 70 13.97 1.10 4.99
N GLY A 71 14.17 0.49 6.17
CA GLY A 71 14.04 1.22 7.42
C GLY A 71 12.59 1.47 7.85
N GLU A 72 11.64 0.62 7.46
CA GLU A 72 10.25 0.74 7.91
C GLU A 72 10.06 0.42 9.41
N ASP A 73 11.08 -0.07 10.06
CA ASP A 73 11.19 -0.14 11.52
C ASP A 73 11.37 1.23 12.18
N SER A 74 11.78 2.24 11.41
CA SER A 74 11.88 3.65 11.80
C SER A 74 10.97 4.53 10.94
N ASP A 75 11.47 5.59 10.34
CA ASP A 75 10.67 6.52 9.51
C ASP A 75 10.25 5.91 8.16
N GLY A 76 11.07 5.02 7.63
CA GLY A 76 10.80 4.29 6.41
C GLY A 76 10.78 5.15 5.15
N SER A 77 11.16 4.54 4.02
CA SER A 77 11.23 5.22 2.71
C SER A 77 10.01 4.96 1.82
N SER A 78 9.04 4.15 2.26
CA SER A 78 7.89 3.77 1.45
C SER A 78 7.09 4.99 0.97
N LEU A 79 6.78 5.00 -0.32
CA LEU A 79 5.99 6.04 -0.98
C LEU A 79 4.50 5.96 -0.63
N SER A 80 4.01 4.76 -0.35
CA SER A 80 2.61 4.53 -0.03
C SER A 80 2.48 3.85 1.32
N LYS A 81 2.10 4.62 2.34
CA LYS A 81 1.87 4.13 3.69
C LYS A 81 0.70 4.84 4.35
N HIS A 82 -0.01 4.10 5.17
CA HIS A 82 -1.06 4.61 6.04
C HIS A 82 -0.64 4.40 7.50
N ILE A 83 -0.69 5.45 8.30
CA ILE A 83 -0.38 5.40 9.73
C ILE A 83 -1.61 5.87 10.49
N THR A 84 -2.09 5.06 11.42
CA THR A 84 -3.22 5.43 12.29
C THR A 84 -2.83 6.53 13.26
N LYS A 85 -3.83 7.16 13.87
CA LYS A 85 -3.58 7.95 15.06
C LYS A 85 -3.12 7.04 16.21
N VAL A 86 -2.48 7.64 17.21
CA VAL A 86 -2.18 6.93 18.45
C VAL A 86 -3.49 6.59 19.15
N VAL A 87 -3.63 5.35 19.55
CA VAL A 87 -4.72 4.87 20.38
C VAL A 87 -4.19 4.64 21.80
N ASN A 88 -4.84 5.25 22.79
CA ASN A 88 -4.52 5.05 24.18
C ASN A 88 -5.55 4.10 24.79
N LEU A 89 -5.07 3.09 25.49
CA LEU A 89 -5.87 2.10 26.20
C LEU A 89 -6.11 2.58 27.64
N ILE A 90 -7.24 2.18 28.18
CA ILE A 90 -7.57 2.40 29.60
C ILE A 90 -6.83 1.36 30.45
N GLU A 91 -6.83 0.10 29.98
CA GLU A 91 -6.15 -1.01 30.63
C GLU A 91 -4.94 -1.47 29.80
N PRO A 92 -3.85 -1.90 30.42
CA PRO A 92 -2.69 -2.41 29.73
C PRO A 92 -3.01 -3.68 28.92
N ALA A 93 -2.39 -3.82 27.77
CA ALA A 93 -2.49 -5.02 26.91
C ALA A 93 -1.12 -5.66 26.69
N LEU A 94 -1.13 -6.96 26.32
CA LEU A 94 0.07 -7.76 26.07
C LEU A 94 0.24 -8.12 24.61
N GLY A 95 -0.82 -8.03 23.80
CA GLY A 95 -0.82 -8.38 22.39
C GLY A 95 -1.72 -7.49 21.55
N LEU A 96 -1.49 -7.51 20.25
CA LEU A 96 -2.35 -6.88 19.25
C LEU A 96 -2.73 -7.91 18.18
N SER A 97 -4.02 -8.02 17.90
CA SER A 97 -4.54 -8.63 16.67
C SER A 97 -5.01 -7.50 15.75
N VAL A 98 -4.47 -7.45 14.55
CA VAL A 98 -4.79 -6.45 13.53
C VAL A 98 -5.47 -7.18 12.38
N ILE A 99 -6.71 -6.85 12.11
CA ILE A 99 -7.51 -7.43 11.03
C ILE A 99 -7.71 -6.35 9.97
N VAL A 100 -7.24 -6.65 8.77
CA VAL A 100 -7.31 -5.75 7.61
C VAL A 100 -8.21 -6.36 6.56
N ASN A 101 -9.34 -5.74 6.26
CA ASN A 101 -10.18 -6.16 5.15
C ASN A 101 -9.68 -5.50 3.87
N ALA A 102 -9.05 -6.30 3.02
CA ALA A 102 -8.39 -5.80 1.82
C ALA A 102 -8.65 -6.65 0.58
N ARG A 103 -8.60 -6.00 -0.58
CA ARG A 103 -8.48 -6.65 -1.88
C ARG A 103 -7.04 -6.52 -2.35
N LYS A 104 -6.36 -7.64 -2.52
CA LYS A 104 -4.95 -7.72 -2.90
C LYS A 104 -4.80 -8.37 -4.27
N PRO A 105 -4.63 -7.59 -5.36
CA PRO A 105 -4.27 -8.16 -6.66
C PRO A 105 -2.92 -8.89 -6.60
N SER A 106 -2.68 -9.83 -7.51
CA SER A 106 -1.42 -10.60 -7.57
C SER A 106 -0.19 -9.71 -7.81
N SER A 107 -0.40 -8.57 -8.45
CA SER A 107 0.64 -7.55 -8.66
C SER A 107 0.93 -6.70 -7.42
N ALA A 108 0.14 -6.81 -6.37
CA ALA A 108 0.21 -5.94 -5.20
C ALA A 108 0.43 -6.72 -3.91
N ASP A 109 1.02 -6.07 -2.92
CA ASP A 109 1.18 -6.58 -1.57
C ASP A 109 1.10 -5.46 -0.54
N PHE A 110 0.96 -5.84 0.72
CA PHE A 110 1.04 -4.90 1.83
C PHE A 110 1.61 -5.57 3.07
N GLN A 111 2.19 -4.75 3.92
CA GLN A 111 2.72 -5.17 5.22
C GLN A 111 2.05 -4.37 6.33
N VAL A 112 1.81 -5.02 7.44
CA VAL A 112 1.26 -4.41 8.64
C VAL A 112 2.35 -4.32 9.69
N TRP A 113 2.60 -3.11 10.17
CA TRP A 113 3.58 -2.78 11.18
C TRP A 113 2.87 -2.21 12.40
N THR A 114 3.35 -2.52 13.58
CA THR A 114 2.83 -2.00 14.82
C THR A 114 3.95 -1.41 15.67
N ARG A 115 3.65 -0.38 16.44
CA ARG A 115 4.48 0.07 17.54
C ARG A 115 3.63 0.31 18.76
N VAL A 116 4.23 0.11 19.92
CA VAL A 116 3.56 0.23 21.21
C VAL A 116 4.45 0.95 22.20
N ALA A 117 3.86 1.56 23.21
CA ALA A 117 4.57 2.17 24.32
C ALA A 117 3.81 1.95 25.62
N ASP A 118 4.56 1.88 26.73
CA ASP A 118 3.98 1.94 28.07
C ASP A 118 3.59 3.37 28.45
N GLY A 119 3.02 3.56 29.63
CA GLY A 119 2.52 4.86 30.06
C GLY A 119 3.60 5.94 30.30
N ASN A 120 4.87 5.55 30.36
CA ASN A 120 5.99 6.45 30.64
C ASN A 120 6.86 6.73 29.40
N GLU A 121 6.55 6.11 28.27
CA GLU A 121 7.35 6.15 27.08
C GLU A 121 6.71 6.98 25.97
N ASN A 122 7.55 7.63 25.16
CA ASN A 122 7.09 8.31 23.96
C ASN A 122 6.94 7.31 22.81
N ILE A 123 5.71 7.04 22.37
CA ILE A 123 5.44 6.10 21.28
C ILE A 123 6.14 6.49 19.96
N PHE A 124 6.41 7.78 19.74
CA PHE A 124 7.06 8.24 18.50
C PHE A 124 8.54 7.87 18.43
N GLU A 125 9.15 7.54 19.56
CA GLU A 125 10.54 7.06 19.66
C GLU A 125 10.66 5.53 19.58
N LYS A 126 9.51 4.83 19.55
CA LYS A 126 9.50 3.37 19.48
C LYS A 126 9.64 2.89 18.05
N PRO A 127 10.47 1.85 17.81
CA PRO A 127 10.60 1.26 16.49
C PRO A 127 9.31 0.55 16.08
N TRP A 128 9.03 0.61 14.79
CA TRP A 128 7.97 -0.20 14.21
C TRP A 128 8.40 -1.65 14.13
N LYS A 129 7.45 -2.53 14.32
CA LYS A 129 7.67 -3.98 14.26
C LYS A 129 6.70 -4.61 13.26
N LEU A 130 7.23 -5.43 12.38
CA LEU A 130 6.45 -6.16 11.37
C LEU A 130 5.53 -7.18 12.06
N GLY A 131 4.25 -7.14 11.72
CA GLY A 131 3.28 -8.15 12.12
C GLY A 131 3.41 -9.43 11.28
N THR A 132 3.10 -10.57 11.87
CA THR A 132 3.05 -11.85 11.18
C THR A 132 1.61 -12.17 10.81
N GLN A 133 1.36 -12.41 9.52
CA GLN A 133 0.05 -12.89 9.08
C GLN A 133 -0.14 -14.33 9.58
N ILE A 134 -1.28 -14.59 10.19
CA ILE A 134 -1.58 -15.89 10.79
C ILE A 134 -2.65 -16.68 10.05
N ASN A 135 -3.51 -16.02 9.29
CA ASN A 135 -4.55 -16.69 8.53
C ASN A 135 -4.13 -16.94 7.07
N THR A 136 -4.69 -18.00 6.49
CA THR A 136 -4.57 -18.29 5.07
C THR A 136 -5.72 -17.62 4.33
N VAL A 137 -5.39 -16.80 3.35
CA VAL A 137 -6.37 -16.08 2.52
C VAL A 137 -6.38 -16.72 1.13
N SER A 138 -7.58 -16.88 0.55
CA SER A 138 -7.70 -17.43 -0.78
C SER A 138 -7.11 -16.46 -1.83
N SER A 139 -6.61 -17.00 -2.94
CA SER A 139 -6.02 -16.21 -4.03
C SER A 139 -7.04 -15.45 -4.89
N ASN A 140 -8.24 -15.17 -4.38
CA ASN A 140 -9.25 -14.44 -5.13
C ASN A 140 -8.95 -12.94 -5.12
N GLU A 141 -8.39 -12.45 -6.21
CA GLU A 141 -7.97 -11.07 -6.39
C GLU A 141 -9.12 -10.07 -6.56
N LEU A 142 -10.34 -10.54 -6.76
CA LEU A 142 -11.51 -9.68 -7.04
C LEU A 142 -12.33 -9.35 -5.79
N THR A 143 -12.11 -10.06 -4.70
CA THR A 143 -12.91 -9.92 -3.47
C THR A 143 -12.08 -9.35 -2.32
N PHE A 144 -12.75 -8.61 -1.45
CA PHE A 144 -12.19 -8.19 -0.18
C PHE A 144 -12.17 -9.38 0.78
N GLN A 145 -11.05 -9.59 1.44
CA GLN A 145 -10.83 -10.68 2.39
C GLN A 145 -10.18 -10.13 3.65
N ASP A 146 -10.40 -10.80 4.77
CA ASP A 146 -9.79 -10.43 6.05
C ASP A 146 -8.40 -11.06 6.14
N TYR A 147 -7.39 -10.22 6.31
CA TYR A 147 -6.02 -10.58 6.61
C TYR A 147 -5.78 -10.32 8.08
N GLU A 148 -5.38 -11.34 8.82
CA GLU A 148 -5.16 -11.25 10.25
C GLU A 148 -3.68 -11.31 10.57
N PHE A 149 -3.22 -10.32 11.33
CA PHE A 149 -1.85 -10.18 11.79
C PHE A 149 -1.85 -10.17 13.32
N VAL A 150 -1.09 -11.05 13.92
CA VAL A 150 -0.95 -11.08 15.38
C VAL A 150 0.46 -10.68 15.75
N ARG A 151 0.54 -9.96 16.85
CA ARG A 151 1.79 -9.67 17.49
C ARG A 151 1.64 -9.72 18.99
N GLU A 152 2.43 -10.59 19.60
CA GLU A 152 2.69 -10.62 21.02
C GLU A 152 3.94 -9.78 21.34
N PHE A 153 3.90 -9.05 22.41
CA PHE A 153 5.00 -8.20 22.82
C PHE A 153 5.76 -8.90 23.95
N VAL A 154 6.94 -9.41 23.63
CA VAL A 154 7.81 -10.11 24.55
C VAL A 154 9.19 -9.43 24.54
N ALA A 155 9.67 -8.99 25.68
CA ALA A 155 11.00 -8.44 25.85
C ALA A 155 11.80 -9.33 26.82
N GLY A 156 12.93 -9.88 26.33
CA GLY A 156 13.79 -10.72 27.15
C GLY A 156 13.12 -12.00 27.69
N GLY A 157 12.13 -12.54 26.98
CA GLY A 157 11.37 -13.74 27.38
C GLY A 157 10.18 -13.45 28.29
N ASN A 158 9.95 -12.19 28.69
CA ASN A 158 8.80 -11.77 29.49
C ASN A 158 7.80 -10.98 28.68
N ALA A 159 6.50 -11.16 28.94
CA ALA A 159 5.46 -10.35 28.33
C ALA A 159 5.65 -8.87 28.67
N PHE A 160 5.54 -8.01 27.68
CA PHE A 160 5.65 -6.56 27.84
C PHE A 160 4.27 -5.93 27.69
N SER A 161 3.80 -5.27 28.74
CA SER A 161 2.52 -4.57 28.70
C SER A 161 2.66 -3.18 28.10
N PHE A 162 1.67 -2.75 27.36
CA PHE A 162 1.61 -1.42 26.75
C PHE A 162 0.22 -0.79 26.96
N VAL A 163 0.18 0.54 26.96
CA VAL A 163 -1.05 1.33 27.10
C VAL A 163 -1.33 2.20 25.87
N SER A 164 -0.43 2.23 24.91
CA SER A 164 -0.65 2.95 23.66
C SER A 164 -0.09 2.18 22.47
N TYR A 165 -0.77 2.31 21.32
CA TYR A 165 -0.34 1.67 20.08
C TYR A 165 -0.63 2.51 18.84
N GLN A 166 0.07 2.22 17.79
CA GLN A 166 -0.20 2.67 16.42
C GLN A 166 -0.02 1.51 15.44
N VAL A 167 -0.74 1.57 14.34
CA VAL A 167 -0.62 0.65 13.21
C VAL A 167 -0.16 1.42 11.97
N LYS A 168 0.77 0.85 11.23
CA LYS A 168 1.23 1.33 9.93
C LYS A 168 1.02 0.24 8.90
N ILE A 169 0.37 0.58 7.78
CA ILE A 169 0.21 -0.29 6.61
C ILE A 169 1.09 0.28 5.51
N VAL A 170 2.00 -0.53 5.00
CA VAL A 170 2.90 -0.21 3.89
C VAL A 170 2.44 -0.97 2.66
N MET A 171 2.27 -0.29 1.54
CA MET A 171 1.70 -0.83 0.32
C MET A 171 2.73 -0.89 -0.80
N THR A 172 2.71 -1.96 -1.58
CA THR A 172 3.54 -2.14 -2.76
C THR A 172 2.74 -2.68 -3.93
N SER A 173 3.14 -2.38 -5.15
CA SER A 173 2.58 -2.99 -6.36
C SER A 173 3.58 -2.90 -7.52
N THR A 174 3.69 -3.98 -8.30
CA THR A 174 4.43 -3.96 -9.58
C THR A 174 3.68 -3.21 -10.68
N ASN A 175 2.41 -2.90 -10.45
CA ASN A 175 1.57 -2.12 -11.35
C ASN A 175 0.94 -0.95 -10.59
N SER A 176 1.41 0.25 -10.86
CA SER A 176 0.92 1.47 -10.19
C SER A 176 -0.56 1.76 -10.41
N SER A 177 -1.19 1.13 -11.41
CA SER A 177 -2.63 1.26 -11.67
C SER A 177 -3.49 0.29 -10.84
N THR A 178 -2.87 -0.72 -10.24
CA THR A 178 -3.57 -1.76 -9.46
C THR A 178 -2.98 -1.90 -8.06
N PRO A 179 -3.13 -0.88 -7.20
CA PRO A 179 -2.69 -0.95 -5.81
C PRO A 179 -3.61 -1.89 -4.99
N PRO A 180 -3.16 -2.33 -3.81
CA PRO A 180 -4.06 -2.97 -2.88
C PRO A 180 -5.14 -1.97 -2.42
N LEU A 181 -6.35 -2.45 -2.22
CA LEU A 181 -7.48 -1.64 -1.76
C LEU A 181 -7.90 -2.08 -0.37
N PHE A 182 -8.15 -1.12 0.51
CA PHE A 182 -8.54 -1.36 1.90
C PHE A 182 -9.96 -0.88 2.15
N ARG A 183 -10.72 -1.67 2.89
CA ARG A 183 -12.12 -1.40 3.24
C ARG A 183 -12.30 -1.15 4.72
N ASP A 184 -11.60 -1.94 5.54
CA ASP A 184 -11.77 -1.92 7.00
C ASP A 184 -10.45 -2.26 7.69
N LEU A 185 -10.24 -1.65 8.85
CA LEU A 185 -9.11 -1.91 9.75
C LEU A 185 -9.65 -2.04 11.18
N ARG A 186 -9.51 -3.23 11.75
CA ARG A 186 -9.87 -3.53 13.14
C ARG A 186 -8.62 -3.88 13.92
N VAL A 187 -8.49 -3.33 15.11
CA VAL A 187 -7.39 -3.64 16.01
C VAL A 187 -7.96 -4.06 17.36
N ILE A 188 -7.55 -5.23 17.81
CA ILE A 188 -7.96 -5.82 19.09
C ILE A 188 -6.72 -5.88 19.97
N ALA A 189 -6.76 -5.15 21.08
CA ALA A 189 -5.75 -5.27 22.12
C ALA A 189 -6.15 -6.42 23.07
N THR A 190 -5.22 -7.33 23.34
CA THR A 190 -5.44 -8.51 24.20
C THR A 190 -4.63 -8.38 25.49
N ALA A 191 -5.24 -8.72 26.59
CA ALA A 191 -4.61 -8.77 27.92
C ALA A 191 -3.89 -10.09 28.15
#